data_d2b853a4afb13e7be3e61dbedff03cda
#
_entry.id   d2b853a4afb13e7be3e61dbedff03cda
#
_cell.length_a   1.000
_cell.length_b   1.000
_cell.length_c   1.000
_cell.angle_alpha   90.00
_cell.angle_beta   90.00
_cell.angle_gamma   90.00
#
_symmetry.space_group_name_H-M   'P 1'
#
loop_
_entity.id
_entity.type
_entity.pdbx_description
1 polymer ?
#
loop_
_entity_poly.entity_id
_entity_poly.type
_entity_poly.pdbx_seq_one_letter_code
_entity_poly.pdbx_strand_id
1 'polypeptide(L)'
;MELQDTSYNKIKRVTNEELAEMWAQYFADHDNKELRDALILQYIYLTRYVVGRVKVALPPTFSYEDISSYGVEGLIDAVEKFSPKMGARFETYALVRI
;
A
#
# COMPACT_ATOMS: atom_id res chain seq x y z
N MET A 1 -12.09 -13.08 5.57
CA MET A 1 -12.79 -13.32 4.38
C MET A 1 -11.89 -13.85 3.30
N GLU A 2 -12.40 -14.78 2.65
CA GLU A 2 -11.59 -15.53 1.71
C GLU A 2 -11.08 -14.65 0.60
N LEU A 3 -11.72 -13.57 0.37
CA LEU A 3 -11.30 -12.78 -0.75
C LEU A 3 -9.95 -12.10 -0.51
N GLN A 4 -9.51 -11.99 0.73
CA GLN A 4 -8.18 -11.43 0.92
C GLN A 4 -7.14 -12.25 0.21
N ASP A 5 -7.15 -13.55 0.43
CA ASP A 5 -6.12 -14.39 -0.16
C ASP A 5 -6.20 -14.37 -1.67
N THR A 6 -7.41 -14.55 -2.19
CA THR A 6 -7.57 -14.58 -3.62
C THR A 6 -7.39 -13.21 -4.23
N SER A 7 -7.77 -12.16 -3.50
CA SER A 7 -7.63 -10.80 -4.02
C SER A 7 -6.17 -10.44 -4.23
N TYR A 8 -5.31 -10.74 -3.27
CA TYR A 8 -3.89 -10.43 -3.42
C TYR A 8 -3.31 -11.13 -4.63
N ASN A 9 -3.69 -12.37 -4.86
CA ASN A 9 -3.16 -13.12 -5.98
C ASN A 9 -3.74 -12.70 -7.30
N LYS A 10 -4.93 -12.09 -7.28
CA LYS A 10 -5.63 -11.70 -8.50
C LYS A 10 -5.48 -10.23 -8.85
N ILE A 11 -4.82 -9.45 -8.00
CA ILE A 11 -4.59 -8.06 -8.32
C ILE A 11 -3.70 -7.98 -9.55
N LYS A 12 -4.20 -7.31 -10.57
CA LYS A 12 -3.45 -7.15 -11.81
C LYS A 12 -2.47 -6.00 -11.64
N ARG A 13 -1.19 -6.31 -11.80
CA ARG A 13 -0.15 -5.30 -11.72
C ARG A 13 -0.10 -4.53 -13.02
N VAL A 14 -0.13 -3.23 -12.91
CA VAL A 14 -0.04 -2.38 -14.10
C VAL A 14 1.43 -2.12 -14.44
N THR A 15 1.68 -1.64 -15.66
CA THR A 15 3.04 -1.31 -16.06
C THR A 15 3.50 -0.06 -15.32
N ASN A 16 4.82 0.18 -15.37
CA ASN A 16 5.36 1.38 -14.75
C ASN A 16 4.79 2.65 -15.37
N GLU A 17 4.56 2.63 -16.67
CA GLU A 17 3.96 3.78 -17.36
C GLU A 17 2.53 4.00 -16.91
N GLU A 18 1.77 2.93 -16.78
CA GLU A 18 0.40 3.03 -16.31
C GLU A 18 0.34 3.52 -14.87
N LEU A 19 1.27 3.05 -14.05
CA LEU A 19 1.33 3.46 -12.65
C LEU A 19 1.65 4.95 -12.54
N ALA A 20 2.59 5.43 -13.35
CA ALA A 20 2.92 6.86 -13.37
C ALA A 20 1.70 7.69 -13.76
N GLU A 21 0.93 7.20 -14.72
CA GLU A 21 -0.29 7.88 -15.14
C GLU A 21 -1.31 7.92 -14.01
N MET A 22 -1.46 6.81 -13.29
CA MET A 22 -2.38 6.77 -12.16
C MET A 22 -2.00 7.80 -11.12
N TRP A 23 -0.71 7.92 -10.80
CA TRP A 23 -0.25 8.91 -9.85
C TRP A 23 -0.52 10.33 -10.34
N ALA A 24 -0.27 10.59 -11.63
CA ALA A 24 -0.51 11.91 -12.19
C ALA A 24 -1.99 12.29 -12.07
N GLN A 25 -2.87 11.34 -12.37
CA GLN A 25 -4.30 11.59 -12.26
C GLN A 25 -4.72 11.83 -10.81
N TYR A 26 -4.15 11.08 -9.90
CA TYR A 26 -4.50 11.23 -8.48
C TYR A 26 -4.00 12.58 -7.94
N PHE A 27 -2.80 13.00 -8.32
CA PHE A 27 -2.32 14.32 -7.90
C PHE A 27 -3.19 15.44 -8.41
N ALA A 28 -3.78 15.26 -9.59
CA ALA A 28 -4.68 16.26 -10.16
C ALA A 28 -6.09 16.21 -9.58
N ASP A 29 -6.46 15.07 -8.98
CA ASP A 29 -7.82 14.87 -8.45
C ASP A 29 -7.72 14.09 -7.15
N HIS A 30 -7.20 14.74 -6.13
CA HIS A 30 -6.83 14.09 -4.87
C HIS A 30 -8.03 13.59 -4.08
N ASP A 31 -9.22 14.04 -4.40
CA ASP A 31 -10.43 13.58 -3.74
C ASP A 31 -11.02 12.33 -4.40
N ASN A 32 -10.41 11.86 -5.48
CA ASN A 32 -10.91 10.70 -6.20
C ASN A 32 -10.54 9.42 -5.47
N LYS A 33 -11.50 8.89 -4.73
CA LYS A 33 -11.26 7.71 -3.89
C LYS A 33 -11.05 6.46 -4.72
N GLU A 34 -11.61 6.38 -5.91
CA GLU A 34 -11.39 5.23 -6.77
C GLU A 34 -9.95 5.15 -7.24
N LEU A 35 -9.35 6.28 -7.60
CA LEU A 35 -7.94 6.33 -7.96
C LEU A 35 -7.07 6.00 -6.76
N ARG A 36 -7.41 6.56 -5.60
CA ARG A 36 -6.68 6.26 -4.37
C ARG A 36 -6.67 4.77 -4.10
N ASP A 37 -7.83 4.15 -4.16
CA ASP A 37 -7.95 2.72 -3.85
C ASP A 37 -7.22 1.87 -4.87
N ALA A 38 -7.26 2.28 -6.14
CA ALA A 38 -6.52 1.56 -7.18
C ALA A 38 -5.01 1.62 -6.93
N LEU A 39 -4.51 2.77 -6.51
CA LEU A 39 -3.10 2.90 -6.16
C LEU A 39 -2.75 2.05 -4.94
N ILE A 40 -3.60 2.07 -3.92
CA ILE A 40 -3.36 1.27 -2.73
C ILE A 40 -3.21 -0.20 -3.10
N LEU A 41 -4.09 -0.71 -3.96
CA LEU A 41 -4.02 -2.10 -4.37
C LEU A 41 -2.72 -2.42 -5.09
N GLN A 42 -2.17 -1.50 -5.86
CA GLN A 42 -0.93 -1.74 -6.56
C GLN A 42 0.26 -1.89 -5.60
N TYR A 43 0.15 -1.35 -4.40
CA TYR A 43 1.24 -1.39 -3.43
C TYR A 43 0.95 -2.27 -2.22
N ILE A 44 -0.13 -3.04 -2.25
CA ILE A 44 -0.50 -3.86 -1.09
C ILE A 44 0.60 -4.87 -0.76
N TYR A 45 1.42 -5.25 -1.75
CA TYR A 45 2.50 -6.19 -1.51
C TYR A 45 3.53 -5.63 -0.52
N LEU A 46 3.67 -4.31 -0.44
CA LEU A 46 4.58 -3.70 0.53
C LEU A 46 4.13 -3.97 1.95
N THR A 47 2.83 -3.89 2.18
CA THR A 47 2.26 -4.19 3.50
C THR A 47 2.57 -5.62 3.90
N ARG A 48 2.37 -6.57 2.98
CA ARG A 48 2.63 -7.98 3.27
C ARG A 48 4.10 -8.20 3.60
N TYR A 49 4.98 -7.54 2.88
CA TYR A 49 6.41 -7.66 3.12
C TYR A 49 6.78 -7.17 4.52
N VAL A 50 6.30 -5.99 4.89
CA VAL A 50 6.63 -5.40 6.19
C VAL A 50 6.01 -6.21 7.32
N VAL A 51 4.74 -6.61 7.17
CA VAL A 51 4.04 -7.38 8.19
C VAL A 51 4.75 -8.69 8.45
N GLY A 52 5.22 -9.35 7.40
CA GLY A 52 5.94 -10.60 7.57
C GLY A 52 7.20 -10.44 8.38
N ARG A 53 7.92 -9.34 8.19
CA ARG A 53 9.13 -9.08 8.95
C ARG A 53 8.85 -8.70 10.40
N VAL A 54 7.82 -7.88 10.62
CA VAL A 54 7.45 -7.44 11.96
C VAL A 54 6.91 -8.60 12.79
N LYS A 55 6.11 -9.46 12.16
CA LYS A 55 5.50 -10.60 12.86
C LYS A 55 6.53 -11.50 13.48
N VAL A 56 7.65 -11.69 12.81
CA VAL A 56 8.72 -12.53 13.33
C VAL A 56 9.30 -11.97 14.62
N ALA A 57 9.34 -10.65 14.76
CA ALA A 57 9.95 -9.97 15.89
C ALA A 57 8.98 -9.77 17.06
N LEU A 58 7.68 -10.02 16.88
CA LEU A 58 6.68 -9.74 17.90
C LEU A 58 6.28 -11.00 18.65
N PRO A 59 5.78 -10.84 19.89
CA PRO A 59 5.28 -11.99 20.64
C PRO A 59 4.10 -12.68 19.93
N PRO A 60 3.89 -13.97 20.23
CA PRO A 60 2.78 -14.69 19.59
C PRO A 60 1.40 -14.14 19.92
N THR A 61 1.29 -13.27 20.92
CA THR A 61 0.01 -12.66 21.27
C THR A 61 -0.51 -11.72 20.18
N PHE A 62 0.38 -11.26 19.31
CA PHE A 62 -0.05 -10.40 18.21
C PHE A 62 -0.47 -11.26 17.01
N SER A 63 -1.69 -11.06 16.52
CA SER A 63 -2.16 -11.83 15.39
C SER A 63 -1.69 -11.18 14.09
N TYR A 64 -1.59 -12.02 13.06
CA TYR A 64 -1.24 -11.52 11.73
C TYR A 64 -2.27 -10.51 11.23
N GLU A 65 -3.55 -10.79 11.52
CA GLU A 65 -4.62 -9.89 11.06
C GLU A 65 -4.53 -8.52 11.71
N ASP A 66 -4.21 -8.48 13.00
CA ASP A 66 -4.09 -7.20 13.69
C ASP A 66 -2.95 -6.38 13.11
N ILE A 67 -1.81 -7.02 12.89
CA ILE A 67 -0.64 -6.32 12.35
C ILE A 67 -0.91 -5.88 10.92
N SER A 68 -1.60 -6.72 10.14
CA SER A 68 -1.94 -6.38 8.76
C SER A 68 -2.85 -5.17 8.70
N SER A 69 -3.80 -5.06 9.62
CA SER A 69 -4.70 -3.90 9.63
C SER A 69 -3.92 -2.61 9.84
N TYR A 70 -2.99 -2.61 10.77
CA TYR A 70 -2.15 -1.43 10.98
C TYR A 70 -1.29 -1.13 9.76
N GLY A 71 -0.78 -2.18 9.12
CA GLY A 71 0.01 -2.00 7.91
C GLY A 71 -0.77 -1.38 6.77
N VAL A 72 -2.00 -1.82 6.58
CA VAL A 72 -2.86 -1.26 5.55
C VAL A 72 -3.19 0.20 5.85
N GLU A 73 -3.44 0.53 7.12
CA GLU A 73 -3.67 1.92 7.49
C GLU A 73 -2.48 2.80 7.16
N GLY A 74 -1.27 2.29 7.42
CA GLY A 74 -0.06 3.02 7.07
C GLY A 74 0.09 3.22 5.58
N LEU A 75 -0.27 2.20 4.80
CA LEU A 75 -0.19 2.31 3.34
C LEU A 75 -1.20 3.33 2.82
N ILE A 76 -2.42 3.32 3.35
CA ILE A 76 -3.42 4.29 2.94
C ILE A 76 -2.91 5.71 3.24
N ASP A 77 -2.38 5.91 4.43
CA ASP A 77 -1.84 7.20 4.80
C ASP A 77 -0.71 7.62 3.86
N ALA A 78 0.15 6.68 3.50
CA ALA A 78 1.26 6.97 2.61
C ALA A 78 0.78 7.41 1.23
N VAL A 79 -0.22 6.71 0.68
CA VAL A 79 -0.76 7.07 -0.64
C VAL A 79 -1.37 8.47 -0.59
N GLU A 80 -2.09 8.76 0.48
CA GLU A 80 -2.78 10.05 0.58
C GLU A 80 -1.82 11.22 0.76
N LYS A 81 -0.67 10.97 1.37
CA LYS A 81 0.24 12.06 1.72
C LYS A 81 1.47 12.16 0.83
N PHE A 82 1.68 11.19 -0.03
CA PHE A 82 2.86 11.21 -0.88
C PHE A 82 2.81 12.36 -1.88
N SER A 83 3.98 12.95 -2.13
CA SER A 83 4.10 14.02 -3.10
C SER A 83 5.39 13.80 -3.90
N PRO A 84 5.38 14.09 -5.21
CA PRO A 84 6.60 13.95 -6.00
C PRO A 84 7.70 14.91 -5.58
N LYS A 85 7.37 15.91 -4.77
CA LYS A 85 8.34 16.87 -4.29
C LYS A 85 9.23 16.31 -3.18
N MET A 86 8.93 15.13 -2.68
CA MET A 86 9.67 14.56 -1.56
C MET A 86 11.04 14.01 -1.94
N GLY A 87 11.33 13.93 -3.24
CA GLY A 87 12.65 13.50 -3.68
C GLY A 87 12.95 12.04 -3.45
N ALA A 88 11.94 11.23 -3.15
CA ALA A 88 12.11 9.81 -2.91
C ALA A 88 11.04 9.05 -3.67
N ARG A 89 11.32 7.78 -3.94
CA ARG A 89 10.31 6.91 -4.55
C ARG A 89 9.22 6.64 -3.54
N PHE A 90 8.02 6.37 -4.05
CA PHE A 90 6.90 6.07 -3.17
C PHE A 90 7.19 4.89 -2.25
N GLU A 91 7.81 3.84 -2.78
CA GLU A 91 8.10 2.65 -1.98
C GLU A 91 8.96 2.98 -0.77
N THR A 92 9.96 3.81 -0.96
CA THR A 92 10.82 4.21 0.15
C THR A 92 10.04 5.00 1.19
N TYR A 93 9.21 5.92 0.74
CA TYR A 93 8.38 6.72 1.63
C TYR A 93 7.38 5.84 2.39
N ALA A 94 6.75 4.90 1.70
CA ALA A 94 5.71 4.08 2.29
C ALA A 94 6.26 3.10 3.33
N LEU A 95 7.45 2.55 3.10
CA LEU A 95 8.02 1.57 4.01
C LEU A 95 8.25 2.13 5.40
N VAL A 96 8.48 3.43 5.50
CA VAL A 96 8.66 4.08 6.80
C VAL A 96 7.33 4.24 7.52
N ARG A 97 6.23 4.35 6.77
CA ARG A 97 4.91 4.60 7.36
C ARG A 97 4.10 3.34 7.61
N ILE A 98 4.40 2.29 6.91
CA ILE A 98 3.72 1.01 7.12
C ILE A 98 4.24 0.28 8.42
#